data_b3416bb2eb064a668154a54458fec321
#
_entry.id   b3416bb2eb064a668154a54458fec321
#
_cell.length_a   1.000
_cell.length_b   1.000
_cell.length_c   1.000
_cell.angle_alpha   90.00
_cell.angle_beta   90.00
_cell.angle_gamma   90.00
#
_symmetry.space_group_name_H-M   'P 1'
#
loop_
_entity.id
_entity.type
_entity.pdbx_description
1 polymer ?
#
loop_
_entity_poly.entity_id
_entity_poly.type
_entity_poly.pdbx_seq_one_letter_code
_entity_poly.pdbx_strand_id
1 'polypeptide(L)'
;MGCEHWQTLAARLRADLPDVPFLDPAERPELLTDWRGRFHGQAMVVALPRSVDEVAALIQWCRRHQVAITPQGGNTGLCGGATPGNDRPHLLLSLRMLKAIRRLDPLANLITAEAGVTVAELQRAAATCDRLFALSLASEGSATLGGVISTNAGGVHVVRYGTMRAQVLGIEAVLADGSVVSRLHGLRKDNTGYAWEQLLIGSEGTLGVVTAATVRLFPQPRWVQTVWVALPDLATVAPLFQELSATFGERLSAFELMNQEVMGLVLRHIPQVRLPWTEGIPSWSVLVELTDTVDLPGLSESANTFWQQMMERGMIAGAALAMNETQRSQFWRFRESASEAQQREGTSLKHDIALPLAELVPFIQAAERELVRRCPGVRIVCFGHFGDGNLHYNLFLPEGAGCALSKELTRWVHDEVVRRDGSFSAEHG
;
A
#
# COMPACT_ATOMS: atom_id res chain seq x y z
N MET A 1 3.44 16.68 -35.50
CA MET A 1 2.14 15.97 -35.73
C MET A 1 1.41 15.70 -34.39
N GLY A 2 1.41 16.64 -33.45
CA GLY A 2 0.99 16.27 -32.08
C GLY A 2 -0.46 16.66 -31.74
N CYS A 3 -0.75 17.92 -31.54
CA CYS A 3 -1.96 18.35 -30.83
C CYS A 3 -3.24 18.27 -31.68
N GLU A 4 -3.20 18.68 -32.95
CA GLU A 4 -4.38 18.64 -33.84
C GLU A 4 -4.85 17.20 -34.12
N HIS A 5 -3.92 16.25 -34.23
CA HIS A 5 -4.25 14.84 -34.41
C HIS A 5 -4.93 14.25 -33.15
N TRP A 6 -4.49 14.60 -31.95
CA TRP A 6 -5.10 14.14 -30.70
C TRP A 6 -6.52 14.70 -30.52
N GLN A 7 -6.74 15.97 -30.85
CA GLN A 7 -8.07 16.59 -30.82
C GLN A 7 -9.05 15.93 -31.80
N THR A 8 -8.57 15.60 -33.01
CA THR A 8 -9.38 14.88 -34.01
C THR A 8 -9.77 13.47 -33.51
N LEU A 9 -8.83 12.74 -32.90
CA LEU A 9 -9.11 11.42 -32.30
C LEU A 9 -10.09 11.54 -31.13
N ALA A 10 -9.94 12.52 -30.26
CA ALA A 10 -10.85 12.74 -29.15
C ALA A 10 -12.28 13.08 -29.62
N ALA A 11 -12.43 13.94 -30.64
CA ALA A 11 -13.73 14.24 -31.22
C ALA A 11 -14.39 13.00 -31.83
N ARG A 12 -13.61 12.19 -32.56
CA ARG A 12 -14.09 10.93 -33.15
C ARG A 12 -14.52 9.92 -32.07
N LEU A 13 -13.73 9.76 -31.01
CA LEU A 13 -14.09 8.88 -29.90
C LEU A 13 -15.41 9.26 -29.27
N ARG A 14 -15.64 10.55 -29.01
CA ARG A 14 -16.88 11.06 -28.46
C ARG A 14 -18.10 10.83 -29.39
N ALA A 15 -17.87 10.92 -30.72
CA ALA A 15 -18.90 10.65 -31.71
C ALA A 15 -19.23 9.16 -31.84
N ASP A 16 -18.21 8.30 -31.77
CA ASP A 16 -18.36 6.84 -31.88
C ASP A 16 -18.95 6.20 -30.61
N LEU A 17 -18.75 6.79 -29.43
CA LEU A 17 -19.22 6.30 -28.12
C LEU A 17 -19.94 7.42 -27.34
N PRO A 18 -21.09 7.91 -27.82
CA PRO A 18 -21.77 9.09 -27.27
C PRO A 18 -22.32 8.91 -25.85
N ASP A 19 -22.60 7.64 -25.45
CA ASP A 19 -23.15 7.33 -24.12
C ASP A 19 -22.09 7.34 -23.01
N VAL A 20 -20.79 7.24 -23.36
CA VAL A 20 -19.69 7.27 -22.39
C VAL A 20 -19.44 8.73 -21.96
N PRO A 21 -19.39 9.02 -20.66
CA PRO A 21 -19.00 10.34 -20.19
C PRO A 21 -17.52 10.60 -20.43
N PHE A 22 -17.19 11.80 -20.92
CA PHE A 22 -15.84 12.26 -21.15
C PHE A 22 -15.60 13.63 -20.51
N LEU A 23 -14.37 13.82 -19.97
CA LEU A 23 -13.89 15.12 -19.51
C LEU A 23 -12.75 15.62 -20.40
N ASP A 24 -12.61 16.94 -20.46
CA ASP A 24 -11.41 17.53 -21.03
C ASP A 24 -10.26 17.39 -20.00
N PRO A 25 -9.10 16.87 -20.40
CA PRO A 25 -7.95 16.79 -19.50
C PRO A 25 -7.52 18.14 -18.90
N ALA A 26 -7.74 19.25 -19.62
CA ALA A 26 -7.42 20.60 -19.15
C ALA A 26 -8.28 21.04 -17.96
N GLU A 27 -9.49 20.48 -17.80
CA GLU A 27 -10.38 20.77 -16.67
C GLU A 27 -9.97 20.03 -15.38
N ARG A 28 -9.15 18.98 -15.50
CA ARG A 28 -8.78 18.09 -14.40
C ARG A 28 -7.29 17.72 -14.46
N PRO A 29 -6.40 18.72 -14.39
CA PRO A 29 -4.95 18.50 -14.52
C PRO A 29 -4.36 17.59 -13.44
N GLU A 30 -5.02 17.50 -12.27
CA GLU A 30 -4.61 16.60 -11.19
C GLU A 30 -4.72 15.12 -11.56
N LEU A 31 -5.52 14.75 -12.57
CA LEU A 31 -5.60 13.38 -13.07
C LEU A 31 -4.39 13.00 -13.95
N LEU A 32 -3.66 14.00 -14.45
CA LEU A 32 -2.49 13.81 -15.32
C LEU A 32 -1.16 13.84 -14.56
N THR A 33 -1.21 13.99 -13.25
CA THR A 33 -0.02 14.10 -12.40
C THR A 33 -0.08 13.02 -11.33
N ASP A 34 1.04 12.35 -11.06
CA ASP A 34 1.13 11.39 -9.96
C ASP A 34 1.05 12.09 -8.59
N TRP A 35 0.75 11.32 -7.55
CA TRP A 35 0.59 11.84 -6.19
C TRP A 35 1.82 12.61 -5.66
N ARG A 36 3.04 12.24 -6.12
CA ARG A 36 4.29 12.91 -5.74
C ARG A 36 4.62 14.14 -6.57
N GLY A 37 3.87 14.42 -7.64
CA GLY A 37 4.19 15.49 -8.59
C GLY A 37 5.48 15.26 -9.39
N ARG A 38 5.93 14.01 -9.55
CA ARG A 38 7.15 13.66 -10.29
C ARG A 38 6.89 13.35 -11.75
N PHE A 39 5.75 12.76 -12.04
CA PHE A 39 5.33 12.37 -13.37
C PHE A 39 4.16 13.23 -13.79
N HIS A 40 4.31 13.85 -14.97
CA HIS A 40 3.30 14.66 -15.61
C HIS A 40 3.03 14.09 -16.99
N GLY A 41 1.79 13.72 -17.26
CA GLY A 41 1.39 13.12 -18.50
C GLY A 41 0.44 13.97 -19.32
N GLN A 42 0.10 13.48 -20.50
CA GLN A 42 -0.88 14.07 -21.39
C GLN A 42 -1.88 13.01 -21.86
N ALA A 43 -3.15 13.37 -21.87
CA ALA A 43 -4.20 12.54 -22.44
C ALA A 43 -4.99 13.34 -23.48
N MET A 44 -5.46 12.69 -24.53
CA MET A 44 -6.37 13.33 -25.48
C MET A 44 -7.76 13.54 -24.90
N VAL A 45 -8.15 12.70 -23.94
CA VAL A 45 -9.44 12.75 -23.25
C VAL A 45 -9.40 11.86 -21.99
N VAL A 46 -10.22 12.18 -21.00
CA VAL A 46 -10.50 11.33 -19.84
C VAL A 46 -11.86 10.65 -20.06
N ALA A 47 -11.90 9.33 -20.09
CA ALA A 47 -13.14 8.56 -20.16
C ALA A 47 -13.56 8.09 -18.75
N LEU A 48 -14.85 8.16 -18.47
CA LEU A 48 -15.48 7.80 -17.19
C LEU A 48 -16.55 6.71 -17.40
N PRO A 49 -16.18 5.48 -17.79
CA PRO A 49 -17.16 4.42 -18.04
C PRO A 49 -17.96 4.06 -16.78
N ARG A 50 -19.24 3.72 -17.00
CA ARG A 50 -20.21 3.35 -15.95
C ARG A 50 -20.52 1.85 -15.93
N SER A 51 -20.02 1.11 -16.93
CA SER A 51 -20.24 -0.33 -17.06
C SER A 51 -19.01 -1.03 -17.63
N VAL A 52 -18.94 -2.36 -17.46
CA VAL A 52 -17.92 -3.19 -18.09
C VAL A 52 -17.99 -3.14 -19.61
N ASP A 53 -19.21 -3.03 -20.18
CA ASP A 53 -19.41 -2.95 -21.63
C ASP A 53 -18.83 -1.64 -22.21
N GLU A 54 -19.00 -0.53 -21.50
CA GLU A 54 -18.38 0.74 -21.89
C GLU A 54 -16.83 0.66 -21.82
N VAL A 55 -16.27 -0.01 -20.81
CA VAL A 55 -14.80 -0.27 -20.74
C VAL A 55 -14.37 -1.12 -21.95
N ALA A 56 -15.08 -2.19 -22.27
CA ALA A 56 -14.77 -3.04 -23.41
C ALA A 56 -14.84 -2.27 -24.74
N ALA A 57 -15.88 -1.46 -24.94
CA ALA A 57 -16.04 -0.62 -26.13
C ALA A 57 -14.88 0.39 -26.28
N LEU A 58 -14.47 1.04 -25.19
CA LEU A 58 -13.35 1.97 -25.16
C LEU A 58 -12.03 1.27 -25.53
N ILE A 59 -11.75 0.09 -24.96
CA ILE A 59 -10.54 -0.67 -25.24
C ILE A 59 -10.52 -1.10 -26.72
N GLN A 60 -11.63 -1.62 -27.24
CA GLN A 60 -11.75 -2.01 -28.65
C GLN A 60 -11.57 -0.82 -29.59
N TRP A 61 -12.11 0.35 -29.25
CA TRP A 61 -11.93 1.57 -30.02
C TRP A 61 -10.46 2.00 -30.02
N CYS A 62 -9.83 2.07 -28.85
CA CYS A 62 -8.41 2.44 -28.71
C CYS A 62 -7.49 1.49 -29.51
N ARG A 63 -7.75 0.17 -29.45
CA ARG A 63 -7.01 -0.83 -30.23
C ARG A 63 -7.11 -0.57 -31.73
N ARG A 64 -8.32 -0.30 -32.26
CA ARG A 64 -8.53 0.00 -33.69
C ARG A 64 -7.83 1.26 -34.15
N HIS A 65 -7.72 2.25 -33.28
CA HIS A 65 -7.15 3.56 -33.57
C HIS A 65 -5.70 3.74 -33.08
N GLN A 66 -5.07 2.67 -32.52
CA GLN A 66 -3.70 2.68 -31.98
C GLN A 66 -3.50 3.75 -30.89
N VAL A 67 -4.50 3.98 -30.08
CA VAL A 67 -4.46 4.88 -28.91
C VAL A 67 -4.01 4.08 -27.69
N ALA A 68 -3.03 4.57 -26.95
CA ALA A 68 -2.62 3.99 -25.69
C ALA A 68 -3.67 4.24 -24.59
N ILE A 69 -3.79 3.30 -23.67
CA ILE A 69 -4.73 3.42 -22.52
C ILE A 69 -3.93 3.45 -21.24
N THR A 70 -4.26 4.40 -20.37
CA THR A 70 -3.77 4.44 -19.01
C THR A 70 -4.95 4.25 -18.06
N PRO A 71 -5.13 3.05 -17.46
CA PRO A 71 -6.16 2.84 -16.44
C PRO A 71 -5.83 3.62 -15.18
N GLN A 72 -6.83 4.24 -14.57
CA GLN A 72 -6.66 4.99 -13.33
C GLN A 72 -7.82 4.74 -12.37
N GLY A 73 -7.49 4.37 -11.13
CA GLY A 73 -8.39 4.31 -9.99
C GLY A 73 -8.34 5.61 -9.18
N GLY A 74 -7.89 5.53 -7.93
CA GLY A 74 -7.78 6.64 -7.00
C GLY A 74 -6.65 7.62 -7.26
N ASN A 75 -5.72 7.33 -8.16
CA ASN A 75 -4.49 8.09 -8.43
C ASN A 75 -3.60 8.29 -7.18
N THR A 76 -3.54 7.26 -6.32
CA THR A 76 -2.76 7.27 -5.07
C THR A 76 -1.39 6.59 -5.20
N GLY A 77 -1.09 6.00 -6.36
CA GLY A 77 0.16 5.31 -6.64
C GLY A 77 1.38 6.25 -6.62
N LEU A 78 2.53 5.71 -6.20
CA LEU A 78 3.76 6.47 -5.96
C LEU A 78 4.80 6.35 -7.08
N CYS A 79 4.56 5.46 -8.06
CA CYS A 79 5.52 5.13 -9.13
C CYS A 79 5.09 5.62 -10.52
N GLY A 80 4.01 6.38 -10.63
CA GLY A 80 3.55 6.99 -11.87
C GLY A 80 2.80 6.03 -12.81
N GLY A 81 2.49 4.79 -12.41
CA GLY A 81 1.82 3.80 -13.26
C GLY A 81 0.41 4.19 -13.72
N ALA A 82 -0.26 5.11 -13.01
CA ALA A 82 -1.57 5.65 -13.39
C ALA A 82 -1.48 7.00 -14.13
N THR A 83 -0.28 7.47 -14.46
CA THR A 83 -0.04 8.72 -15.19
C THR A 83 0.17 8.42 -16.66
N PRO A 84 -0.56 9.05 -17.62
CA PRO A 84 -0.39 8.79 -19.04
C PRO A 84 0.99 9.23 -19.55
N GLY A 85 1.47 8.60 -20.61
CA GLY A 85 2.70 8.99 -21.30
C GLY A 85 2.53 10.28 -22.13
N ASN A 86 3.65 10.73 -22.73
CA ASN A 86 3.69 11.92 -23.57
C ASN A 86 4.12 11.60 -25.02
N ASP A 87 4.38 10.35 -25.33
CA ASP A 87 4.98 9.88 -26.57
C ASP A 87 3.98 9.66 -27.72
N ARG A 88 2.72 9.39 -27.37
CA ARG A 88 1.64 9.07 -28.32
C ARG A 88 0.27 9.42 -27.73
N PRO A 89 -0.83 9.39 -28.54
CA PRO A 89 -2.16 9.61 -28.01
C PRO A 89 -2.52 8.63 -26.90
N HIS A 90 -2.89 9.16 -25.72
CA HIS A 90 -3.36 8.40 -24.58
C HIS A 90 -4.83 8.70 -24.28
N LEU A 91 -5.61 7.65 -24.01
CA LEU A 91 -6.87 7.72 -23.30
C LEU A 91 -6.59 7.51 -21.81
N LEU A 92 -6.95 8.45 -20.96
CA LEU A 92 -7.00 8.22 -19.51
C LEU A 92 -8.34 7.56 -19.19
N LEU A 93 -8.29 6.30 -18.76
CA LEU A 93 -9.46 5.49 -18.44
C LEU A 93 -9.70 5.51 -16.92
N SER A 94 -10.53 6.43 -16.46
CA SER A 94 -10.84 6.57 -15.03
C SER A 94 -12.00 5.65 -14.64
N LEU A 95 -11.73 4.69 -13.77
CA LEU A 95 -12.71 3.68 -13.32
C LEU A 95 -13.57 4.15 -12.14
N ARG A 96 -13.46 5.41 -11.75
CA ARG A 96 -14.14 5.97 -10.56
C ARG A 96 -15.66 5.90 -10.59
N MET A 97 -16.26 5.72 -11.78
CA MET A 97 -17.72 5.59 -11.90
C MET A 97 -18.24 4.16 -11.72
N LEU A 98 -17.36 3.16 -11.71
CA LEU A 98 -17.71 1.77 -11.38
C LEU A 98 -17.77 1.62 -9.84
N LYS A 99 -18.92 1.96 -9.22
CA LYS A 99 -19.04 2.12 -7.76
C LYS A 99 -19.99 1.17 -7.07
N ALA A 100 -20.56 0.19 -7.78
CA ALA A 100 -21.54 -0.69 -7.19
C ALA A 100 -20.89 -1.74 -6.28
N ILE A 101 -21.44 -1.91 -5.08
CA ILE A 101 -21.26 -3.12 -4.28
C ILE A 101 -22.31 -4.11 -4.78
N ARG A 102 -21.87 -5.10 -5.57
CA ARG A 102 -22.76 -6.06 -6.24
C ARG A 102 -23.29 -7.15 -5.31
N ARG A 103 -22.49 -7.52 -4.29
CA ARG A 103 -22.83 -8.56 -3.31
C ARG A 103 -22.08 -8.35 -2.01
N LEU A 104 -22.78 -8.50 -0.89
CA LEU A 104 -22.20 -8.62 0.46
C LEU A 104 -22.75 -9.89 1.08
N ASP A 105 -21.86 -10.84 1.40
CA ASP A 105 -22.25 -12.15 1.91
C ASP A 105 -21.49 -12.47 3.22
N PRO A 106 -22.09 -12.16 4.38
CA PRO A 106 -21.46 -12.40 5.66
C PRO A 106 -21.28 -13.89 5.99
N LEU A 107 -22.12 -14.78 5.43
CA LEU A 107 -22.00 -16.22 5.64
C LEU A 107 -20.76 -16.78 4.94
N ALA A 108 -20.54 -16.37 3.69
CA ALA A 108 -19.37 -16.77 2.92
C ALA A 108 -18.12 -15.95 3.27
N ASN A 109 -18.24 -14.89 4.07
CA ASN A 109 -17.21 -13.91 4.37
C ASN A 109 -16.60 -13.32 3.09
N LEU A 110 -17.43 -12.74 2.24
CA LEU A 110 -16.98 -12.10 1.00
C LEU A 110 -17.81 -10.86 0.66
N ILE A 111 -17.19 -10.00 -0.14
CA ILE A 111 -17.84 -8.87 -0.80
C ILE A 111 -17.41 -8.83 -2.26
N THR A 112 -18.39 -8.60 -3.17
CA THR A 112 -18.14 -8.37 -4.59
C THR A 112 -18.46 -6.93 -4.90
N ALA A 113 -17.47 -6.20 -5.40
CA ALA A 113 -17.61 -4.78 -5.69
C ALA A 113 -16.90 -4.40 -6.99
N GLU A 114 -17.31 -3.29 -7.56
CA GLU A 114 -16.71 -2.72 -8.76
C GLU A 114 -15.39 -1.99 -8.45
N ALA A 115 -14.56 -1.86 -9.46
CA ALA A 115 -13.18 -1.41 -9.36
C ALA A 115 -13.01 0.02 -8.79
N GLY A 116 -14.01 0.88 -8.94
CA GLY A 116 -13.99 2.27 -8.46
C GLY A 116 -14.47 2.46 -7.02
N VAL A 117 -14.94 1.40 -6.35
CA VAL A 117 -15.29 1.45 -4.91
C VAL A 117 -14.02 1.67 -4.11
N THR A 118 -14.01 2.63 -3.19
CA THR A 118 -12.83 2.92 -2.36
C THR A 118 -12.65 1.88 -1.24
N VAL A 119 -11.41 1.75 -0.76
CA VAL A 119 -11.08 0.88 0.38
C VAL A 119 -11.95 1.24 1.60
N ALA A 120 -12.08 2.54 1.91
CA ALA A 120 -12.92 3.02 3.02
C ALA A 120 -14.41 2.69 2.83
N GLU A 121 -14.91 2.69 1.60
CA GLU A 121 -16.30 2.27 1.31
C GLU A 121 -16.49 0.77 1.53
N LEU A 122 -15.51 -0.06 1.14
CA LEU A 122 -15.52 -1.51 1.40
C LEU A 122 -15.47 -1.83 2.89
N GLN A 123 -14.61 -1.14 3.65
CA GLN A 123 -14.50 -1.28 5.10
C GLN A 123 -15.82 -0.92 5.79
N ARG A 124 -16.42 0.22 5.42
CA ARG A 124 -17.74 0.63 5.94
C ARG A 124 -18.84 -0.37 5.61
N ALA A 125 -18.88 -0.87 4.38
CA ALA A 125 -19.86 -1.88 3.98
C ALA A 125 -19.68 -3.18 4.77
N ALA A 126 -18.45 -3.67 4.93
CA ALA A 126 -18.14 -4.85 5.71
C ALA A 126 -18.57 -4.68 7.20
N ALA A 127 -18.30 -3.53 7.78
CA ALA A 127 -18.65 -3.22 9.18
C ALA A 127 -20.17 -3.28 9.45
N THR A 128 -21.03 -3.01 8.46
CA THR A 128 -22.50 -3.12 8.61
C THR A 128 -22.99 -4.53 8.95
N CYS A 129 -22.18 -5.54 8.69
CA CYS A 129 -22.47 -6.94 8.97
C CYS A 129 -21.44 -7.62 9.88
N ASP A 130 -20.74 -6.83 10.71
CA ASP A 130 -19.76 -7.33 11.70
C ASP A 130 -18.58 -8.05 11.02
N ARG A 131 -18.14 -7.50 9.86
CA ARG A 131 -17.00 -8.00 9.08
C ARG A 131 -15.95 -6.90 8.88
N LEU A 132 -14.73 -7.35 8.68
CA LEU A 132 -13.56 -6.54 8.38
C LEU A 132 -13.10 -6.79 6.94
N PHE A 133 -12.94 -5.74 6.13
CA PHE A 133 -12.06 -5.75 4.98
C PHE A 133 -10.67 -5.32 5.47
N ALA A 134 -9.72 -6.25 5.48
CA ALA A 134 -8.50 -6.13 6.30
C ALA A 134 -7.39 -5.27 5.69
N LEU A 135 -7.55 -4.76 4.46
CA LEU A 135 -6.59 -3.83 3.88
C LEU A 135 -6.69 -2.47 4.58
N SER A 136 -5.58 -1.98 5.13
CA SER A 136 -5.48 -0.65 5.74
C SER A 136 -4.27 0.08 5.17
N LEU A 137 -4.52 1.24 4.59
CA LEU A 137 -3.56 2.11 3.90
C LEU A 137 -3.79 3.56 4.33
N ALA A 138 -2.75 4.37 4.33
CA ALA A 138 -2.88 5.81 4.57
C ALA A 138 -3.80 6.51 3.53
N SER A 139 -3.97 5.91 2.34
CA SER A 139 -4.79 6.44 1.24
C SER A 139 -6.17 5.77 1.10
N GLU A 140 -6.68 5.04 2.09
CA GLU A 140 -7.92 4.24 2.01
C GLU A 140 -9.16 5.02 1.59
N GLY A 141 -9.22 6.32 1.87
CA GLY A 141 -10.31 7.20 1.43
C GLY A 141 -10.36 7.46 -0.08
N SER A 142 -9.26 7.24 -0.79
CA SER A 142 -9.11 7.50 -2.22
C SER A 142 -8.67 6.29 -3.04
N ALA A 143 -7.88 5.39 -2.46
CA ALA A 143 -7.47 4.14 -3.09
C ALA A 143 -8.68 3.29 -3.42
N THR A 144 -8.78 2.79 -4.65
CA THR A 144 -9.94 2.04 -5.15
C THR A 144 -9.63 0.55 -5.26
N LEU A 145 -10.64 -0.30 -5.20
CA LEU A 145 -10.52 -1.75 -5.29
C LEU A 145 -9.69 -2.20 -6.49
N GLY A 146 -10.00 -1.69 -7.69
CA GLY A 146 -9.24 -2.02 -8.89
C GLY A 146 -7.78 -1.58 -8.82
N GLY A 147 -7.52 -0.41 -8.21
CA GLY A 147 -6.16 0.09 -8.01
C GLY A 147 -5.34 -0.78 -7.06
N VAL A 148 -5.87 -1.11 -5.88
CA VAL A 148 -5.15 -1.93 -4.89
C VAL A 148 -4.94 -3.37 -5.34
N ILE A 149 -5.84 -3.91 -6.17
CA ILE A 149 -5.64 -5.21 -6.82
C ILE A 149 -4.54 -5.11 -7.88
N SER A 150 -4.59 -4.10 -8.74
CA SER A 150 -3.62 -3.93 -9.83
C SER A 150 -2.18 -3.73 -9.34
N THR A 151 -1.99 -3.15 -8.16
CA THR A 151 -0.68 -2.99 -7.52
C THR A 151 -0.33 -4.10 -6.54
N ASN A 152 -1.24 -5.06 -6.30
CA ASN A 152 -1.12 -6.05 -5.22
C ASN A 152 -0.81 -5.38 -3.88
N ALA A 153 -1.56 -4.36 -3.54
CA ALA A 153 -1.29 -3.53 -2.37
C ALA A 153 -1.22 -4.35 -1.08
N GLY A 154 -0.25 -4.00 -0.27
CA GLY A 154 -0.13 -4.40 1.12
C GLY A 154 -0.56 -3.26 2.04
N GLY A 155 -0.27 -3.40 3.33
CA GLY A 155 -0.53 -2.39 4.34
C GLY A 155 -0.13 -2.94 5.70
N VAL A 156 -0.48 -2.26 6.77
CA VAL A 156 -0.01 -2.58 8.13
C VAL A 156 -0.43 -3.97 8.64
N HIS A 157 -1.44 -4.57 8.03
CA HIS A 157 -1.99 -5.87 8.48
C HIS A 157 -1.56 -7.07 7.64
N VAL A 158 -0.59 -6.91 6.73
CA VAL A 158 -0.11 -7.99 5.84
C VAL A 158 0.40 -9.20 6.61
N VAL A 159 1.06 -8.98 7.76
CA VAL A 159 1.57 -10.06 8.61
C VAL A 159 0.49 -11.09 8.99
N ARG A 160 -0.79 -10.65 9.10
CA ARG A 160 -1.92 -11.52 9.43
C ARG A 160 -2.78 -11.89 8.24
N TYR A 161 -3.09 -10.94 7.38
CA TYR A 161 -4.12 -11.12 6.36
C TYR A 161 -3.56 -11.24 4.94
N GLY A 162 -2.25 -11.06 4.77
CA GLY A 162 -1.60 -11.05 3.47
C GLY A 162 -1.89 -9.79 2.65
N THR A 163 -1.25 -9.68 1.51
CA THR A 163 -1.51 -8.64 0.50
C THR A 163 -2.85 -8.85 -0.19
N MET A 164 -3.23 -7.96 -1.10
CA MET A 164 -4.45 -8.14 -1.91
C MET A 164 -4.51 -9.47 -2.63
N ARG A 165 -3.37 -10.05 -3.06
CA ARG A 165 -3.29 -11.38 -3.67
C ARG A 165 -3.89 -12.48 -2.79
N ALA A 166 -3.67 -12.41 -1.48
CA ALA A 166 -4.23 -13.37 -0.52
C ALA A 166 -5.71 -13.14 -0.23
N GLN A 167 -6.21 -11.94 -0.48
CA GLN A 167 -7.59 -11.54 -0.16
C GLN A 167 -8.53 -11.62 -1.36
N VAL A 168 -8.02 -11.60 -2.60
CA VAL A 168 -8.84 -11.71 -3.82
C VAL A 168 -9.30 -13.14 -4.02
N LEU A 169 -10.60 -13.31 -4.21
CA LEU A 169 -11.27 -14.60 -4.48
C LEU A 169 -11.75 -14.72 -5.93
N GLY A 170 -11.79 -13.63 -6.66
CA GLY A 170 -12.18 -13.62 -8.06
C GLY A 170 -12.12 -12.22 -8.67
N ILE A 171 -11.97 -12.16 -9.98
CA ILE A 171 -11.82 -10.92 -10.74
C ILE A 171 -12.73 -10.93 -11.96
N GLU A 172 -13.24 -9.76 -12.32
CA GLU A 172 -13.76 -9.41 -13.63
C GLU A 172 -12.82 -8.38 -14.25
N ALA A 173 -12.43 -8.60 -15.49
CA ALA A 173 -11.52 -7.68 -16.18
C ALA A 173 -11.81 -7.64 -17.68
N VAL A 174 -11.39 -6.55 -18.33
CA VAL A 174 -11.38 -6.40 -19.77
C VAL A 174 -9.94 -6.51 -20.27
N LEU A 175 -9.70 -7.46 -21.16
CA LEU A 175 -8.38 -7.70 -21.76
C LEU A 175 -8.09 -6.72 -22.91
N ALA A 176 -6.85 -6.72 -23.40
CA ALA A 176 -6.39 -5.79 -24.45
C ALA A 176 -7.12 -5.91 -25.80
N ASP A 177 -7.80 -7.03 -26.07
CA ASP A 177 -8.64 -7.23 -27.24
C ASP A 177 -10.10 -6.75 -27.04
N GLY A 178 -10.44 -6.33 -25.83
CA GLY A 178 -11.78 -5.92 -25.42
C GLY A 178 -12.68 -7.09 -24.96
N SER A 179 -12.13 -8.31 -24.86
CA SER A 179 -12.87 -9.43 -24.29
C SER A 179 -13.03 -9.25 -22.77
N VAL A 180 -14.23 -9.58 -22.25
CA VAL A 180 -14.51 -9.60 -20.83
C VAL A 180 -14.28 -10.99 -20.27
N VAL A 181 -13.43 -11.09 -19.26
CA VAL A 181 -13.22 -12.32 -18.49
C VAL A 181 -13.74 -12.10 -17.07
N SER A 182 -14.47 -13.10 -16.54
CA SER A 182 -15.11 -12.95 -15.22
C SER A 182 -15.13 -14.28 -14.45
N ARG A 183 -14.69 -14.22 -13.19
CA ARG A 183 -14.82 -15.29 -12.21
C ARG A 183 -15.09 -14.66 -10.84
N LEU A 184 -16.35 -14.27 -10.57
CA LEU A 184 -16.75 -13.51 -9.38
C LEU A 184 -17.46 -14.35 -8.31
N HIS A 185 -17.61 -15.65 -8.48
CA HIS A 185 -18.37 -16.50 -7.54
C HIS A 185 -17.69 -16.69 -6.18
N GLY A 186 -16.40 -16.41 -6.04
CA GLY A 186 -15.68 -16.40 -4.76
C GLY A 186 -15.60 -17.75 -4.07
N LEU A 187 -15.49 -18.83 -4.82
CA LEU A 187 -15.33 -20.19 -4.28
C LEU A 187 -13.97 -20.33 -3.60
N ARG A 188 -13.96 -20.94 -2.41
CA ARG A 188 -12.70 -21.27 -1.71
C ARG A 188 -11.93 -22.43 -2.33
N LYS A 189 -12.66 -23.31 -3.03
CA LYS A 189 -12.11 -24.46 -3.77
C LYS A 189 -12.66 -24.41 -5.17
N ASP A 190 -11.81 -24.08 -6.13
CA ASP A 190 -12.12 -24.10 -7.55
C ASP A 190 -10.88 -24.49 -8.34
N ASN A 191 -10.84 -25.75 -8.80
CA ASN A 191 -9.78 -26.29 -9.63
C ASN A 191 -10.19 -26.36 -11.11
N THR A 192 -11.23 -25.61 -11.51
CA THR A 192 -11.72 -25.56 -12.88
C THR A 192 -10.85 -24.62 -13.72
N GLY A 193 -9.91 -25.15 -14.45
CA GLY A 193 -8.97 -24.41 -15.29
C GLY A 193 -7.88 -23.69 -14.49
N TYR A 194 -7.17 -22.79 -15.17
CA TYR A 194 -6.10 -22.02 -14.56
C TYR A 194 -6.64 -20.86 -13.69
N ALA A 195 -5.89 -20.51 -12.65
CA ALA A 195 -6.13 -19.31 -11.81
C ALA A 195 -5.58 -18.05 -12.53
N TRP A 196 -6.16 -17.73 -13.69
CA TRP A 196 -5.72 -16.61 -14.54
C TRP A 196 -5.87 -15.25 -13.85
N GLU A 197 -6.78 -15.12 -12.91
CA GLU A 197 -6.96 -13.92 -12.09
C GLU A 197 -5.69 -13.54 -11.33
N GLN A 198 -4.84 -14.50 -10.99
CA GLN A 198 -3.56 -14.27 -10.31
C GLN A 198 -2.56 -13.50 -11.19
N LEU A 199 -2.69 -13.54 -12.51
CA LEU A 199 -1.86 -12.78 -13.44
C LEU A 199 -2.22 -11.29 -13.45
N LEU A 200 -3.48 -10.96 -13.18
CA LEU A 200 -3.97 -9.58 -13.17
C LEU A 200 -3.63 -8.85 -11.86
N ILE A 201 -3.44 -9.59 -10.76
CA ILE A 201 -3.06 -9.03 -9.47
C ILE A 201 -1.58 -8.60 -9.52
N GLY A 202 -1.33 -7.29 -9.34
CA GLY A 202 0.01 -6.73 -9.46
C GLY A 202 0.46 -6.49 -10.91
N SER A 203 -0.44 -6.58 -11.89
CA SER A 203 -0.12 -6.33 -13.30
C SER A 203 -0.15 -4.84 -13.68
N GLU A 204 -0.61 -3.97 -12.79
CA GLU A 204 -0.70 -2.51 -12.95
C GLU A 204 -1.41 -2.08 -14.25
N GLY A 205 -2.45 -2.83 -14.66
CA GLY A 205 -3.23 -2.57 -15.88
C GLY A 205 -2.54 -2.98 -17.18
N THR A 206 -1.36 -3.59 -17.16
CA THR A 206 -0.61 -3.98 -18.37
C THR A 206 -1.15 -5.23 -19.06
N LEU A 207 -1.84 -6.11 -18.33
CA LEU A 207 -2.44 -7.34 -18.87
C LEU A 207 -3.96 -7.21 -19.07
N GLY A 208 -4.60 -6.25 -18.44
CA GLY A 208 -6.04 -6.01 -18.53
C GLY A 208 -6.50 -4.98 -17.52
N VAL A 209 -7.73 -4.51 -17.67
CA VAL A 209 -8.35 -3.52 -16.80
C VAL A 209 -9.33 -4.23 -15.87
N VAL A 210 -9.04 -4.26 -14.57
CA VAL A 210 -9.94 -4.82 -13.55
C VAL A 210 -11.17 -3.93 -13.42
N THR A 211 -12.37 -4.51 -13.59
CA THR A 211 -13.65 -3.81 -13.52
C THR A 211 -14.46 -4.14 -12.27
N ALA A 212 -14.30 -5.34 -11.73
CA ALA A 212 -14.86 -5.76 -10.45
C ALA A 212 -14.03 -6.88 -9.82
N ALA A 213 -14.21 -7.09 -8.52
CA ALA A 213 -13.61 -8.23 -7.84
C ALA A 213 -14.46 -8.71 -6.67
N THR A 214 -14.30 -9.99 -6.35
CA THR A 214 -14.75 -10.60 -5.10
C THR A 214 -13.56 -10.72 -4.17
N VAL A 215 -13.67 -10.13 -2.98
CA VAL A 215 -12.61 -10.15 -1.97
C VAL A 215 -13.11 -10.77 -0.66
N ARG A 216 -12.16 -11.35 0.07
CA ARG A 216 -12.41 -11.96 1.38
C ARG A 216 -12.70 -10.90 2.42
N LEU A 217 -13.65 -11.21 3.28
CA LEU A 217 -13.89 -10.52 4.55
C LEU A 217 -13.45 -11.42 5.71
N PHE A 218 -13.19 -10.79 6.83
CA PHE A 218 -12.85 -11.46 8.09
C PHE A 218 -13.86 -11.06 9.17
N PRO A 219 -14.05 -11.85 10.23
CA PRO A 219 -14.81 -11.40 11.37
C PRO A 219 -14.17 -10.15 11.99
N GLN A 220 -15.01 -9.19 12.42
CA GLN A 220 -14.53 -7.98 13.09
C GLN A 220 -13.81 -8.35 14.40
N PRO A 221 -12.59 -7.85 14.64
CA PRO A 221 -11.94 -8.01 15.93
C PRO A 221 -12.77 -7.39 17.06
N ARG A 222 -12.89 -8.12 18.18
CA ARG A 222 -13.57 -7.65 19.41
C ARG A 222 -12.60 -7.35 20.53
N TRP A 223 -11.43 -7.96 20.49
CA TRP A 223 -10.31 -7.64 21.33
C TRP A 223 -9.16 -7.07 20.50
N VAL A 224 -8.61 -5.95 20.98
CA VAL A 224 -7.47 -5.27 20.35
C VAL A 224 -6.55 -4.80 21.45
N GLN A 225 -5.27 -5.12 21.36
CA GLN A 225 -4.22 -4.55 22.19
C GLN A 225 -3.14 -3.94 21.31
N THR A 226 -2.96 -2.63 21.41
CA THR A 226 -1.89 -1.91 20.70
C THR A 226 -0.84 -1.48 21.72
N VAL A 227 0.40 -1.84 21.45
CA VAL A 227 1.54 -1.59 22.32
C VAL A 227 2.67 -0.94 21.54
N TRP A 228 3.18 0.15 22.06
CA TRP A 228 4.36 0.78 21.49
C TRP A 228 5.57 0.45 22.36
N VAL A 229 6.56 -0.21 21.79
CA VAL A 229 7.71 -0.80 22.48
C VAL A 229 8.98 -0.06 22.11
N ALA A 230 9.75 0.36 23.09
CA ALA A 230 11.11 0.84 22.92
C ALA A 230 12.08 -0.35 22.94
N LEU A 231 12.97 -0.45 21.96
CA LEU A 231 13.98 -1.51 21.89
C LEU A 231 15.31 -1.03 22.50
N PRO A 232 16.01 -1.88 23.25
CA PRO A 232 17.36 -1.55 23.74
C PRO A 232 18.37 -1.49 22.61
N ASP A 233 18.22 -2.34 21.59
CA ASP A 233 19.06 -2.46 20.40
C ASP A 233 18.27 -3.02 19.22
N LEU A 234 18.69 -2.71 17.98
CA LEU A 234 18.07 -3.27 16.78
C LEU A 234 18.14 -4.80 16.73
N ALA A 235 19.18 -5.41 17.29
CA ALA A 235 19.33 -6.87 17.29
C ALA A 235 18.21 -7.60 18.05
N THR A 236 17.50 -6.92 18.96
CA THR A 236 16.38 -7.52 19.72
C THR A 236 15.09 -7.60 18.93
N VAL A 237 14.94 -6.91 17.78
CA VAL A 237 13.68 -6.86 17.04
C VAL A 237 13.26 -8.22 16.48
N ALA A 238 14.18 -8.97 15.87
CA ALA A 238 13.86 -10.28 15.28
C ALA A 238 13.55 -11.35 16.36
N PRO A 239 14.32 -11.47 17.45
CA PRO A 239 13.93 -12.31 18.59
C PRO A 239 12.57 -11.93 19.19
N LEU A 240 12.28 -10.64 19.37
CA LEU A 240 10.97 -10.19 19.88
C LEU A 240 9.82 -10.58 18.94
N PHE A 241 10.00 -10.41 17.62
CA PHE A 241 9.02 -10.85 16.63
C PHE A 241 8.78 -12.36 16.69
N GLN A 242 9.85 -13.15 16.84
CA GLN A 242 9.76 -14.60 16.97
C GLN A 242 8.97 -15.04 18.22
N GLU A 243 9.25 -14.43 19.38
CA GLU A 243 8.52 -14.72 20.64
C GLU A 243 7.04 -14.34 20.53
N LEU A 244 6.72 -13.17 19.93
CA LEU A 244 5.34 -12.75 19.68
C LEU A 244 4.61 -13.72 18.75
N SER A 245 5.25 -14.10 17.64
CA SER A 245 4.67 -15.03 16.66
C SER A 245 4.44 -16.42 17.27
N ALA A 246 5.37 -16.90 18.10
CA ALA A 246 5.23 -18.18 18.79
C ALA A 246 4.12 -18.16 19.85
N THR A 247 3.95 -17.04 20.57
CA THR A 247 3.00 -16.92 21.67
C THR A 247 1.58 -16.61 21.17
N PHE A 248 1.45 -15.70 20.23
CA PHE A 248 0.14 -15.17 19.81
C PHE A 248 -0.31 -15.65 18.42
N GLY A 249 0.60 -16.17 17.60
CA GLY A 249 0.26 -16.71 16.27
C GLY A 249 -0.48 -15.70 15.41
N GLU A 250 -1.64 -16.13 14.89
CA GLU A 250 -2.49 -15.27 14.02
C GLU A 250 -3.13 -14.06 14.73
N ARG A 251 -2.97 -13.91 16.05
CA ARG A 251 -3.39 -12.68 16.75
C ARG A 251 -2.48 -11.50 16.47
N LEU A 252 -1.24 -11.74 16.06
CA LEU A 252 -0.33 -10.65 15.66
C LEU A 252 -0.81 -10.04 14.35
N SER A 253 -1.42 -8.87 14.41
CA SER A 253 -2.00 -8.18 13.25
C SER A 253 -1.11 -7.09 12.67
N ALA A 254 -0.18 -6.52 13.46
CA ALA A 254 0.80 -5.56 12.97
C ALA A 254 2.09 -5.59 13.79
N PHE A 255 3.23 -5.34 13.12
CA PHE A 255 4.54 -5.22 13.75
C PHE A 255 5.40 -4.21 12.95
N GLU A 256 5.37 -2.94 13.41
CA GLU A 256 5.87 -1.77 12.69
C GLU A 256 7.16 -1.25 13.31
N LEU A 257 8.28 -1.38 12.61
CA LEU A 257 9.59 -0.87 13.03
C LEU A 257 9.74 0.62 12.72
N MET A 258 10.36 1.37 13.62
CA MET A 258 10.70 2.80 13.44
C MET A 258 12.06 3.10 14.07
N ASN A 259 12.95 3.78 13.33
CA ASN A 259 14.19 4.30 13.90
C ASN A 259 14.01 5.70 14.49
N GLN A 260 15.00 6.14 15.26
CA GLN A 260 15.01 7.45 15.93
C GLN A 260 14.81 8.62 14.95
N GLU A 261 15.40 8.54 13.76
CA GLU A 261 15.34 9.62 12.76
C GLU A 261 13.90 9.86 12.30
N VAL A 262 13.15 8.79 11.95
CA VAL A 262 11.75 8.97 11.53
C VAL A 262 10.88 9.51 12.65
N MET A 263 11.10 9.04 13.89
CA MET A 263 10.34 9.55 15.05
C MET A 263 10.63 11.03 15.30
N GLY A 264 11.89 11.44 15.17
CA GLY A 264 12.30 12.84 15.27
C GLY A 264 11.66 13.74 14.21
N LEU A 265 11.57 13.24 12.95
CA LEU A 265 10.88 13.95 11.87
C LEU A 265 9.39 14.13 12.15
N VAL A 266 8.73 13.08 12.62
CA VAL A 266 7.29 13.14 12.96
C VAL A 266 7.05 14.17 14.07
N LEU A 267 7.84 14.17 15.13
CA LEU A 267 7.70 15.15 16.22
C LEU A 267 7.95 16.59 15.77
N ARG A 268 8.90 16.79 14.83
CA ARG A 268 9.24 18.12 14.29
C ARG A 268 8.14 18.70 13.43
N HIS A 269 7.52 17.86 12.58
CA HIS A 269 6.62 18.35 11.53
C HIS A 269 5.14 18.13 11.80
N ILE A 270 4.78 17.29 12.77
CA ILE A 270 3.38 16.94 13.10
C ILE A 270 3.08 17.29 14.57
N PRO A 271 2.72 18.53 14.86
CA PRO A 271 2.58 19.02 16.26
C PRO A 271 1.49 18.31 17.08
N GLN A 272 0.55 17.60 16.41
CA GLN A 272 -0.61 16.98 17.04
C GLN A 272 -0.32 15.57 17.58
N VAL A 273 0.86 15.01 17.33
CA VAL A 273 1.26 13.69 17.80
C VAL A 273 2.34 13.76 18.86
N ARG A 274 2.40 12.76 19.71
CA ARG A 274 3.36 12.68 20.83
C ARG A 274 3.85 11.25 20.98
N LEU A 275 5.08 11.10 21.48
CA LEU A 275 5.57 9.82 21.97
C LEU A 275 4.93 9.49 23.32
N PRO A 276 4.74 8.21 23.63
CA PRO A 276 4.23 7.79 24.94
C PRO A 276 5.29 7.87 26.04
N TRP A 277 6.56 8.10 25.69
CA TRP A 277 7.69 8.17 26.63
C TRP A 277 8.12 9.60 26.90
N THR A 278 8.59 9.84 28.13
CA THR A 278 9.12 11.14 28.58
C THR A 278 10.65 11.19 28.58
N GLU A 279 11.34 10.05 28.50
CA GLU A 279 12.80 9.92 28.64
C GLU A 279 13.56 10.14 27.31
N GLY A 280 12.90 10.64 26.28
CA GLY A 280 13.51 10.91 24.98
C GLY A 280 13.04 9.95 23.88
N ILE A 281 13.66 10.08 22.69
CA ILE A 281 13.34 9.26 21.53
C ILE A 281 14.25 8.02 21.56
N PRO A 282 13.71 6.79 21.63
CA PRO A 282 14.54 5.58 21.58
C PRO A 282 15.21 5.46 20.22
N SER A 283 16.38 4.78 20.16
CA SER A 283 17.07 4.53 18.89
C SER A 283 16.22 3.72 17.92
N TRP A 284 15.49 2.75 18.45
CA TRP A 284 14.55 1.89 17.72
C TRP A 284 13.29 1.64 18.53
N SER A 285 12.18 1.55 17.85
CA SER A 285 10.90 1.18 18.47
C SER A 285 10.07 0.32 17.53
N VAL A 286 9.14 -0.43 18.09
CA VAL A 286 8.13 -1.16 17.32
C VAL A 286 6.73 -0.84 17.84
N LEU A 287 5.79 -0.61 16.93
CA LEU A 287 4.38 -0.56 17.21
C LEU A 287 3.78 -1.92 16.90
N VAL A 288 3.19 -2.57 17.90
CA VAL A 288 2.63 -3.91 17.81
C VAL A 288 1.13 -3.85 18.01
N GLU A 289 0.39 -4.60 17.20
CA GLU A 289 -1.04 -4.77 17.41
C GLU A 289 -1.39 -6.26 17.45
N LEU A 290 -2.09 -6.66 18.51
CA LEU A 290 -2.67 -7.99 18.71
C LEU A 290 -4.19 -7.86 18.62
N THR A 291 -4.84 -8.74 17.86
CA THR A 291 -6.30 -8.73 17.71
C THR A 291 -6.89 -10.12 17.76
N ASP A 292 -8.08 -10.24 18.35
CA ASP A 292 -8.87 -11.47 18.33
C ASP A 292 -10.34 -11.16 18.03
N THR A 293 -11.04 -12.12 17.45
CA THR A 293 -12.49 -12.03 17.17
C THR A 293 -13.34 -12.27 18.41
N VAL A 294 -12.73 -12.72 19.50
CA VAL A 294 -13.38 -12.98 20.79
C VAL A 294 -12.59 -12.24 21.88
N ASP A 295 -13.29 -11.55 22.76
CA ASP A 295 -12.70 -11.00 23.98
C ASP A 295 -12.77 -12.07 25.09
N LEU A 296 -11.70 -12.90 25.16
CA LEU A 296 -11.63 -13.98 26.12
C LEU A 296 -11.10 -13.47 27.47
N PRO A 297 -11.68 -13.90 28.59
CA PRO A 297 -11.12 -13.66 29.92
C PRO A 297 -9.66 -14.12 29.99
N GLY A 298 -8.78 -13.27 30.50
CA GLY A 298 -7.36 -13.56 30.65
C GLY A 298 -6.48 -13.29 29.42
N LEU A 299 -7.05 -12.97 28.24
CA LEU A 299 -6.26 -12.65 27.05
C LEU A 299 -5.41 -11.39 27.28
N SER A 300 -6.01 -10.33 27.83
CA SER A 300 -5.29 -9.11 28.19
C SER A 300 -4.24 -9.36 29.28
N GLU A 301 -4.53 -10.19 30.27
CA GLU A 301 -3.58 -10.57 31.32
C GLU A 301 -2.40 -11.36 30.76
N SER A 302 -2.67 -12.32 29.87
CA SER A 302 -1.64 -13.09 29.18
C SER A 302 -0.71 -12.19 28.35
N ALA A 303 -1.29 -11.25 27.61
CA ALA A 303 -0.52 -10.29 26.82
C ALA A 303 0.30 -9.34 27.72
N ASN A 304 -0.27 -8.85 28.82
CA ASN A 304 0.46 -8.00 29.77
C ASN A 304 1.61 -8.77 30.43
N THR A 305 1.39 -10.04 30.81
CA THR A 305 2.43 -10.92 31.36
C THR A 305 3.56 -11.14 30.35
N PHE A 306 3.24 -11.29 29.07
CA PHE A 306 4.23 -11.40 28.02
C PHE A 306 5.13 -10.14 27.96
N TRP A 307 4.54 -8.94 27.94
CA TRP A 307 5.33 -7.71 27.91
C TRP A 307 6.22 -7.54 29.13
N GLN A 308 5.71 -7.90 30.30
CA GLN A 308 6.50 -7.89 31.52
C GLN A 308 7.70 -8.87 31.44
N GLN A 309 7.49 -10.07 30.96
CA GLN A 309 8.57 -11.06 30.77
C GLN A 309 9.61 -10.58 29.75
N MET A 310 9.18 -9.92 28.66
CA MET A 310 10.12 -9.35 27.67
C MET A 310 10.97 -8.24 28.29
N MET A 311 10.41 -7.47 29.19
CA MET A 311 11.14 -6.42 29.92
C MET A 311 12.14 -7.02 30.92
N GLU A 312 11.73 -8.02 31.71
CA GLU A 312 12.58 -8.74 32.66
C GLU A 312 13.76 -9.46 31.97
N ARG A 313 13.55 -9.95 30.75
CA ARG A 313 14.58 -10.59 29.92
C ARG A 313 15.47 -9.58 29.19
N GLY A 314 15.22 -8.27 29.31
CA GLY A 314 15.96 -7.21 28.62
C GLY A 314 15.75 -7.20 27.09
N MET A 315 14.69 -7.86 26.62
CA MET A 315 14.31 -7.86 25.18
C MET A 315 13.72 -6.52 24.74
N ILE A 316 13.10 -5.81 25.66
CA ILE A 316 12.55 -4.47 25.46
C ILE A 316 13.03 -3.53 26.58
N ALA A 317 13.20 -2.26 26.26
CA ALA A 317 13.60 -1.22 27.21
C ALA A 317 12.37 -0.57 27.88
N GLY A 318 11.21 -0.62 27.24
CA GLY A 318 9.96 -0.09 27.75
C GLY A 318 8.79 -0.42 26.83
N ALA A 319 7.58 -0.41 27.39
CA ALA A 319 6.35 -0.63 26.64
C ALA A 319 5.24 0.33 27.11
N ALA A 320 4.54 0.94 26.16
CA ALA A 320 3.37 1.76 26.41
C ALA A 320 2.14 1.08 25.78
N LEU A 321 1.19 0.68 26.62
CA LEU A 321 -0.05 0.07 26.18
C LEU A 321 -1.10 1.16 25.92
N ALA A 322 -1.81 1.06 24.81
CA ALA A 322 -2.98 1.90 24.58
C ALA A 322 -4.14 1.41 25.45
N MET A 323 -4.58 2.25 26.38
CA MET A 323 -5.63 1.91 27.35
C MET A 323 -7.04 2.17 26.82
N ASN A 324 -7.16 2.81 25.67
CA ASN A 324 -8.43 3.14 25.02
C ASN A 324 -8.22 3.46 23.53
N GLU A 325 -9.31 3.57 22.77
CA GLU A 325 -9.29 3.83 21.34
C GLU A 325 -8.62 5.15 20.95
N THR A 326 -8.73 6.18 21.82
CA THR A 326 -8.06 7.47 21.57
C THR A 326 -6.54 7.32 21.59
N GLN A 327 -5.98 6.59 22.56
CA GLN A 327 -4.54 6.34 22.63
C GLN A 327 -4.08 5.43 21.49
N ARG A 328 -4.87 4.40 21.15
CA ARG A 328 -4.62 3.54 20.00
C ARG A 328 -4.53 4.36 18.72
N SER A 329 -5.52 5.19 18.45
CA SER A 329 -5.55 6.07 17.28
C SER A 329 -4.38 7.06 17.26
N GLN A 330 -3.93 7.54 18.42
CA GLN A 330 -2.74 8.41 18.52
C GLN A 330 -1.46 7.67 18.14
N PHE A 331 -1.27 6.41 18.56
CA PHE A 331 -0.10 5.61 18.21
C PHE A 331 -0.07 5.34 16.69
N TRP A 332 -1.18 4.92 16.11
CA TRP A 332 -1.29 4.71 14.67
C TRP A 332 -1.09 6.00 13.89
N ARG A 333 -1.73 7.09 14.30
CA ARG A 333 -1.55 8.39 13.67
C ARG A 333 -0.09 8.82 13.65
N PHE A 334 0.67 8.55 14.71
CA PHE A 334 2.11 8.83 14.73
C PHE A 334 2.83 8.04 13.62
N ARG A 335 2.61 6.72 13.56
CA ARG A 335 3.24 5.85 12.56
C ARG A 335 2.85 6.26 11.13
N GLU A 336 1.60 6.52 10.88
CA GLU A 336 1.06 6.92 9.57
C GLU A 336 1.59 8.28 9.12
N SER A 337 1.90 9.18 10.05
CA SER A 337 2.46 10.50 9.76
C SER A 337 3.90 10.48 9.24
N ALA A 338 4.58 9.33 9.25
CA ALA A 338 5.99 9.21 8.84
C ALA A 338 6.22 9.67 7.38
N SER A 339 5.31 9.39 6.47
CA SER A 339 5.43 9.81 5.06
C SER A 339 5.23 11.31 4.88
N GLU A 340 4.23 11.89 5.56
CA GLU A 340 3.96 13.32 5.54
C GLU A 340 5.10 14.13 6.18
N ALA A 341 5.61 13.66 7.32
CA ALA A 341 6.74 14.30 7.99
C ALA A 341 7.98 14.39 7.10
N GLN A 342 8.28 13.31 6.38
CA GLN A 342 9.38 13.30 5.41
C GLN A 342 9.15 14.24 4.22
N GLN A 343 7.91 14.35 3.73
CA GLN A 343 7.58 15.29 2.65
C GLN A 343 7.78 16.75 3.10
N ARG A 344 7.40 17.07 4.34
CA ARG A 344 7.60 18.41 4.91
C ARG A 344 9.07 18.73 5.22
N GLU A 345 9.90 17.71 5.51
CA GLU A 345 11.34 17.87 5.71
C GLU A 345 12.07 18.20 4.40
N GLY A 346 11.62 17.64 3.28
CA GLY A 346 12.21 17.90 1.97
C GLY A 346 12.42 16.67 1.10
N THR A 347 13.25 16.80 0.08
CA THR A 347 13.51 15.73 -0.89
C THR A 347 14.40 14.65 -0.29
N SER A 348 13.98 13.40 -0.41
CA SER A 348 14.75 12.22 0.00
C SER A 348 14.76 11.18 -1.11
N LEU A 349 15.79 10.33 -1.12
CA LEU A 349 15.81 9.10 -1.91
C LEU A 349 14.88 8.11 -1.21
N LYS A 350 13.93 7.57 -1.94
CA LYS A 350 12.93 6.63 -1.41
C LYS A 350 13.25 5.23 -1.91
N HIS A 351 13.36 4.29 -0.97
CA HIS A 351 13.50 2.87 -1.26
C HIS A 351 12.43 2.11 -0.49
N ASP A 352 11.64 1.37 -1.22
CA ASP A 352 10.58 0.50 -0.72
C ASP A 352 10.98 -0.94 -1.02
N ILE A 353 11.60 -1.58 -0.03
CA ILE A 353 12.31 -2.85 -0.19
C ILE A 353 11.68 -3.95 0.64
N ALA A 354 11.76 -5.17 0.15
CA ALA A 354 11.42 -6.35 0.92
C ALA A 354 12.59 -7.32 0.99
N LEU A 355 12.78 -7.93 2.15
CA LEU A 355 13.85 -8.88 2.44
C LEU A 355 13.30 -10.09 3.20
N PRO A 356 13.94 -11.27 3.08
CA PRO A 356 13.70 -12.34 4.04
C PRO A 356 13.87 -11.81 5.47
N LEU A 357 12.98 -12.19 6.39
CA LEU A 357 12.97 -11.67 7.77
C LEU A 357 14.34 -11.76 8.47
N ALA A 358 15.06 -12.84 8.25
CA ALA A 358 16.41 -13.03 8.82
C ALA A 358 17.46 -12.05 8.29
N GLU A 359 17.22 -11.44 7.11
CA GLU A 359 18.13 -10.53 6.45
C GLU A 359 17.86 -9.04 6.76
N LEU A 360 16.74 -8.71 7.40
CA LEU A 360 16.36 -7.31 7.69
C LEU A 360 17.40 -6.63 8.60
N VAL A 361 17.71 -7.21 9.76
CA VAL A 361 18.68 -6.65 10.70
C VAL A 361 20.08 -6.62 10.11
N PRO A 362 20.61 -7.69 9.50
CA PRO A 362 21.89 -7.66 8.79
C PRO A 362 21.96 -6.60 7.68
N PHE A 363 20.89 -6.42 6.91
CA PHE A 363 20.81 -5.39 5.89
C PHE A 363 20.90 -3.98 6.50
N ILE A 364 20.06 -3.66 7.50
CA ILE A 364 20.06 -2.33 8.14
C ILE A 364 21.47 -1.99 8.65
N GLN A 365 22.10 -2.91 9.37
CA GLN A 365 23.45 -2.70 9.93
C GLN A 365 24.53 -2.54 8.85
N ALA A 366 24.45 -3.29 7.76
CA ALA A 366 25.37 -3.16 6.63
C ALA A 366 25.16 -1.83 5.90
N ALA A 367 23.90 -1.47 5.66
CA ALA A 367 23.52 -0.26 4.96
C ALA A 367 23.89 1.01 5.75
N GLU A 368 23.65 1.04 7.06
CA GLU A 368 24.08 2.16 7.90
C GLU A 368 25.60 2.40 7.81
N ARG A 369 26.40 1.35 7.97
CA ARG A 369 27.87 1.47 7.89
C ARG A 369 28.33 1.98 6.52
N GLU A 370 27.82 1.38 5.45
CA GLU A 370 28.32 1.67 4.12
C GLU A 370 27.83 3.02 3.58
N LEU A 371 26.57 3.37 3.84
CA LEU A 371 26.00 4.63 3.36
C LEU A 371 26.63 5.84 4.09
N VAL A 372 26.87 5.74 5.39
CA VAL A 372 27.59 6.78 6.14
C VAL A 372 29.05 6.92 5.66
N ARG A 373 29.71 5.83 5.30
CA ARG A 373 31.05 5.85 4.72
C ARG A 373 31.09 6.53 3.35
N ARG A 374 30.09 6.27 2.48
CA ARG A 374 30.01 6.85 1.12
C ARG A 374 29.51 8.29 1.11
N CYS A 375 28.63 8.62 2.03
CA CYS A 375 28.02 9.94 2.14
C CYS A 375 28.00 10.39 3.60
N PRO A 376 29.12 10.95 4.11
CA PRO A 376 29.14 11.53 5.46
C PRO A 376 28.05 12.59 5.61
N GLY A 377 27.26 12.50 6.68
CA GLY A 377 26.12 13.39 6.92
C GLY A 377 24.81 12.94 6.30
N VAL A 378 24.75 11.78 5.64
CA VAL A 378 23.47 11.16 5.23
C VAL A 378 22.62 10.86 6.47
N ARG A 379 21.33 11.22 6.42
CA ARG A 379 20.36 10.85 7.46
C ARG A 379 19.50 9.70 6.92
N ILE A 380 19.48 8.60 7.67
CA ILE A 380 18.81 7.36 7.29
C ILE A 380 17.47 7.29 8.02
N VAL A 381 16.38 7.29 7.27
CA VAL A 381 15.02 7.12 7.77
C VAL A 381 14.56 5.69 7.45
N CYS A 382 14.58 4.85 8.48
CA CYS A 382 14.20 3.45 8.37
C CYS A 382 12.93 3.18 9.19
N PHE A 383 11.86 2.75 8.53
CA PHE A 383 10.61 2.34 9.15
C PHE A 383 9.88 1.38 8.22
N GLY A 384 8.89 0.66 8.74
CA GLY A 384 8.07 -0.22 7.90
C GLY A 384 7.57 -1.47 8.60
N HIS A 385 7.02 -2.34 7.80
CA HIS A 385 6.31 -3.56 8.15
C HIS A 385 7.31 -4.69 8.40
N PHE A 386 8.04 -4.64 9.53
CA PHE A 386 9.05 -5.67 9.83
C PHE A 386 8.47 -7.08 9.80
N GLY A 387 7.20 -7.24 10.22
CA GLY A 387 6.53 -8.55 10.31
C GLY A 387 6.33 -9.27 8.98
N ASP A 388 6.37 -8.54 7.86
CA ASP A 388 6.23 -9.11 6.51
C ASP A 388 7.47 -8.88 5.62
N GLY A 389 8.53 -8.31 6.20
CA GLY A 389 9.81 -8.14 5.50
C GLY A 389 9.96 -6.83 4.74
N ASN A 390 8.96 -5.93 4.77
CA ASN A 390 9.00 -4.67 4.03
C ASN A 390 9.57 -3.52 4.87
N LEU A 391 10.52 -2.79 4.30
CA LEU A 391 11.11 -1.59 4.88
C LEU A 391 11.06 -0.42 3.90
N HIS A 392 10.65 0.74 4.41
CA HIS A 392 10.86 2.03 3.78
C HIS A 392 12.23 2.55 4.23
N TYR A 393 13.24 2.39 3.39
CA TYR A 393 14.63 2.73 3.70
C TYR A 393 15.05 3.99 2.92
N ASN A 394 14.80 5.15 3.50
CA ASN A 394 14.92 6.43 2.82
C ASN A 394 16.15 7.22 3.27
N LEU A 395 16.72 8.02 2.35
CA LEU A 395 17.94 8.77 2.61
C LEU A 395 17.71 10.26 2.37
N PHE A 396 17.98 11.09 3.39
CA PHE A 396 18.17 12.51 3.21
C PHE A 396 19.64 12.78 3.00
N LEU A 397 19.99 13.38 1.87
CA LEU A 397 21.37 13.70 1.54
C LEU A 397 21.73 15.09 2.07
N PRO A 398 23.01 15.33 2.42
CA PRO A 398 23.47 16.67 2.78
C PRO A 398 23.34 17.64 1.61
N GLU A 399 23.26 18.94 1.91
CA GLU A 399 23.23 19.99 0.89
C GLU A 399 24.41 19.88 -0.08
N GLY A 400 24.14 20.05 -1.38
CA GLY A 400 25.16 19.95 -2.42
C GLY A 400 25.46 18.53 -2.91
N ALA A 401 24.80 17.51 -2.39
CA ALA A 401 24.91 16.15 -2.92
C ALA A 401 24.38 16.08 -4.35
N GLY A 402 25.23 15.75 -5.29
CA GLY A 402 24.91 15.74 -6.72
C GLY A 402 24.06 14.53 -7.15
N CYS A 403 23.45 14.63 -8.32
CA CYS A 403 22.63 13.56 -8.91
C CYS A 403 23.41 12.25 -9.11
N ALA A 404 24.71 12.32 -9.36
CA ALA A 404 25.57 11.14 -9.54
C ALA A 404 25.64 10.32 -8.23
N LEU A 405 25.87 10.98 -7.08
CA LEU A 405 25.88 10.34 -5.77
C LEU A 405 24.51 9.74 -5.41
N SER A 406 23.43 10.45 -5.69
CA SER A 406 22.07 9.95 -5.48
C SER A 406 21.81 8.62 -6.22
N LYS A 407 22.22 8.54 -7.48
CA LYS A 407 22.10 7.32 -8.30
C LYS A 407 23.00 6.20 -7.77
N GLU A 408 24.22 6.53 -7.35
CA GLU A 408 25.16 5.57 -6.79
C GLU A 408 24.60 4.93 -5.50
N LEU A 409 24.10 5.76 -4.56
CA LEU A 409 23.55 5.27 -3.30
C LEU A 409 22.29 4.43 -3.52
N THR A 410 21.37 4.87 -4.38
CA THR A 410 20.17 4.10 -4.74
C THR A 410 20.56 2.75 -5.34
N ARG A 411 21.52 2.74 -6.29
CA ARG A 411 22.00 1.50 -6.89
C ARG A 411 22.60 0.57 -5.84
N TRP A 412 23.41 1.09 -4.94
CA TRP A 412 24.01 0.29 -3.86
C TRP A 412 22.94 -0.36 -2.98
N VAL A 413 21.90 0.39 -2.59
CA VAL A 413 20.78 -0.16 -1.81
C VAL A 413 20.09 -1.29 -2.57
N HIS A 414 19.78 -1.10 -3.85
CA HIS A 414 19.14 -2.12 -4.67
C HIS A 414 20.03 -3.36 -4.86
N ASP A 415 21.33 -3.18 -5.14
CA ASP A 415 22.29 -4.27 -5.31
C ASP A 415 22.43 -5.09 -4.01
N GLU A 416 22.43 -4.41 -2.84
CA GLU A 416 22.50 -5.06 -1.53
C GLU A 416 21.23 -5.85 -1.21
N VAL A 417 20.05 -5.32 -1.57
CA VAL A 417 18.77 -6.01 -1.44
C VAL A 417 18.75 -7.28 -2.29
N VAL A 418 19.13 -7.18 -3.56
CA VAL A 418 19.17 -8.33 -4.48
C VAL A 418 20.17 -9.39 -4.02
N ARG A 419 21.34 -8.98 -3.49
CA ARG A 419 22.37 -9.90 -2.94
C ARG A 419 21.82 -10.73 -1.78
N ARG A 420 20.78 -10.25 -1.08
CA ARG A 420 20.12 -10.90 0.05
C ARG A 420 18.81 -11.58 -0.33
N ASP A 421 18.63 -11.89 -1.61
CA ASP A 421 17.41 -12.51 -2.16
C ASP A 421 16.13 -11.67 -1.90
N GLY A 422 16.29 -10.35 -1.80
CA GLY A 422 15.19 -9.41 -1.58
C GLY A 422 14.64 -8.80 -2.86
N SER A 423 13.59 -7.98 -2.71
CA SER A 423 12.96 -7.18 -3.76
C SER A 423 13.18 -5.69 -3.48
N PHE A 424 13.57 -4.93 -4.51
CA PHE A 424 13.65 -3.46 -4.43
C PHE A 424 12.34 -2.76 -4.80
N SER A 425 11.27 -3.51 -4.97
CA SER A 425 9.91 -3.05 -5.19
C SER A 425 8.98 -3.91 -4.33
N ALA A 426 8.63 -3.43 -3.13
CA ALA A 426 7.86 -4.20 -2.16
C ALA A 426 6.34 -4.03 -2.35
N GLU A 427 5.82 -2.81 -2.12
CA GLU A 427 4.37 -2.53 -2.17
C GLU A 427 3.99 -1.34 -3.07
N HIS A 428 4.93 -0.49 -3.44
CA HIS A 428 4.63 0.73 -4.19
C HIS A 428 4.54 0.52 -5.72
N GLY A 429 4.94 -0.63 -6.20
CA GLY A 429 4.96 -0.95 -7.64
C GLY A 429 6.30 -0.73 -8.28
#